data_85063426a8338d7458831d71cedf02e6
#
_entry.id   85063426a8338d7458831d71cedf02e6
#
_cell.length_a   1.000
_cell.length_b   1.000
_cell.length_c   1.000
_cell.angle_alpha   90.00
_cell.angle_beta   90.00
_cell.angle_gamma   90.00
#
_symmetry.space_group_name_H-M   'P 1'
#
loop_
_entity.id
_entity.type
_entity.pdbx_description
1 polymer ?
#
loop_
_entity_poly.entity_id
_entity_poly.type
_entity_poly.pdbx_seq_one_letter_code
_entity_poly.pdbx_strand_id
1 'polypeptide(L)'
;MASTLHATHALKLTNSIHSHKHSASSVSFLSWRRALATTDDATLFPTHSITSVRGRNYRVPRIVCNAQAVNLAPGTPVRPTSILVVGATGTLGRQVVRRALDEGYDVRCLVRPRPAPADFLRDWGATVVNADLSKPETIPATLVGIHTVIDCATGRPEEPIKTVDWEGKVALIQCAKAMGIQKFIFYSIHNCDKHPEVPLMEIKYCTEKFLRDSGLNHIIIRLCGFMQGLIGQYAVPILEEKSVWGTDAPTRIAYMDTQDVARLTFIALRNENINGKLLTFAGPRAWTTQEVITLCERLAGQDANVTTVPVSILRFTRQLTRLFEWTNDVADRLAFSEVLTSDIVFSVPMAETYSTLGVEAKDVVTLEKYLQDYFTNILKKLKDIKAQSKQTDIYF
;
A
#
# COMPACT_ATOMS: atom_id res chain seq x y z
N MET A 1 -26.51 -48.69 -22.37
CA MET A 1 -26.45 -49.90 -21.51
C MET A 1 -25.64 -49.47 -20.29
N ALA A 2 -26.29 -49.20 -19.23
CA ALA A 2 -26.54 -50.02 -18.04
C ALA A 2 -25.22 -50.16 -17.26
N SER A 3 -25.05 -49.91 -16.01
CA SER A 3 -25.93 -49.72 -14.82
C SER A 3 -24.97 -49.44 -13.64
N THR A 4 -25.34 -48.49 -12.78
CA THR A 4 -25.74 -48.66 -11.37
C THR A 4 -24.82 -49.51 -10.47
N LEU A 5 -24.39 -49.05 -9.28
CA LEU A 5 -25.05 -48.96 -7.99
C LEU A 5 -24.04 -48.92 -6.83
N HIS A 6 -24.32 -48.08 -5.84
CA HIS A 6 -24.21 -48.25 -4.36
C HIS A 6 -22.84 -48.60 -3.70
N ALA A 7 -22.41 -47.91 -2.68
CA ALA A 7 -22.97 -48.05 -1.33
C ALA A 7 -22.33 -47.00 -0.36
N THR A 8 -23.21 -46.46 0.43
CA THR A 8 -23.03 -45.79 1.71
C THR A 8 -22.31 -46.65 2.75
N HIS A 9 -21.33 -46.03 3.46
CA HIS A 9 -21.02 -46.50 4.83
C HIS A 9 -20.85 -45.33 5.75
N ALA A 10 -21.88 -45.13 6.57
CA ALA A 10 -21.84 -44.37 7.78
C ALA A 10 -21.15 -45.17 8.88
N LEU A 11 -20.13 -44.60 9.49
CA LEU A 11 -19.63 -45.11 10.77
C LEU A 11 -19.69 -44.01 11.81
N LYS A 12 -20.69 -44.19 12.72
CA LYS A 12 -20.74 -43.60 14.03
C LYS A 12 -19.54 -44.07 14.84
N LEU A 13 -18.84 -43.17 15.48
CA LEU A 13 -18.02 -43.48 16.64
C LEU A 13 -18.38 -42.47 17.77
N THR A 14 -18.78 -43.08 18.84
CA THR A 14 -19.24 -42.57 20.09
C THR A 14 -18.17 -41.94 20.94
N ASN A 15 -18.60 -40.93 21.71
CA ASN A 15 -17.89 -40.25 22.79
C ASN A 15 -17.05 -41.13 23.70
N SER A 16 -15.84 -40.63 23.99
CA SER A 16 -15.18 -40.85 25.27
C SER A 16 -14.57 -39.56 25.76
N ILE A 17 -15.18 -39.01 26.80
CA ILE A 17 -14.74 -37.83 27.54
C ILE A 17 -13.63 -38.29 28.47
N HIS A 18 -12.39 -37.76 28.25
CA HIS A 18 -11.38 -37.72 29.29
C HIS A 18 -10.95 -36.27 29.52
N SER A 19 -11.42 -35.75 30.62
CA SER A 19 -11.07 -34.45 31.16
C SER A 19 -9.63 -34.49 31.68
N HIS A 20 -8.72 -33.80 30.99
CA HIS A 20 -7.51 -33.32 31.61
C HIS A 20 -7.60 -31.82 31.83
N LYS A 21 -7.84 -31.46 33.08
CA LYS A 21 -7.69 -30.11 33.59
C LYS A 21 -6.21 -29.71 33.48
N HIS A 22 -5.85 -28.97 32.44
CA HIS A 22 -4.69 -28.10 32.51
C HIS A 22 -5.14 -26.74 32.95
N SER A 23 -4.69 -26.36 34.12
CA SER A 23 -4.81 -25.04 34.72
C SER A 23 -4.16 -24.02 33.78
N ALA A 24 -4.99 -23.34 32.97
CA ALA A 24 -4.60 -22.11 32.35
C ALA A 24 -4.58 -21.05 33.44
N SER A 25 -3.40 -20.63 33.85
CA SER A 25 -3.21 -19.42 34.66
C SER A 25 -3.79 -18.24 33.86
N SER A 26 -4.99 -17.85 34.23
CA SER A 26 -5.58 -16.59 33.82
C SER A 26 -4.74 -15.47 34.43
N VAL A 27 -3.74 -14.98 33.67
CA VAL A 27 -3.13 -13.69 33.94
C VAL A 27 -4.22 -12.67 33.63
N SER A 28 -4.88 -12.23 34.69
CA SER A 28 -6.03 -11.37 34.62
C SER A 28 -5.65 -10.03 33.95
N PHE A 29 -6.51 -9.55 33.08
CA PHE A 29 -6.48 -8.22 32.46
C PHE A 29 -6.34 -7.06 33.46
N LEU A 30 -6.50 -7.32 34.75
CA LEU A 30 -6.35 -6.40 35.87
C LEU A 30 -4.89 -6.18 36.31
N SER A 31 -3.98 -7.12 36.03
CA SER A 31 -2.55 -6.92 36.36
C SER A 31 -1.87 -5.93 35.39
N TRP A 32 -2.37 -5.83 34.18
CA TRP A 32 -1.91 -4.85 33.18
C TRP A 32 -2.26 -3.39 33.55
N ARG A 33 -3.40 -3.18 34.23
CA ARG A 33 -3.79 -1.84 34.70
C ARG A 33 -2.94 -1.32 35.86
N ARG A 34 -2.35 -2.21 36.65
CA ARG A 34 -1.52 -1.80 37.82
C ARG A 34 -0.08 -1.47 37.44
N ALA A 35 0.46 -2.04 36.38
CA ALA A 35 1.80 -1.69 35.87
C ALA A 35 1.84 -0.33 35.15
N LEU A 36 0.68 0.23 34.81
CA LEU A 36 0.53 1.50 34.09
C LEU A 36 0.47 2.74 35.00
N ALA A 37 0.55 2.58 36.33
CA ALA A 37 0.30 3.67 37.28
C ALA A 37 1.59 4.34 37.85
N THR A 38 2.77 4.00 37.36
CA THR A 38 4.02 4.46 37.99
C THR A 38 5.10 5.03 37.06
N THR A 39 4.72 5.56 35.88
CA THR A 39 5.67 6.41 35.17
C THR A 39 4.93 7.62 34.58
N ASP A 40 5.27 8.79 35.08
CA ASP A 40 4.76 10.11 34.69
C ASP A 40 5.17 10.58 33.26
N ASP A 41 5.63 9.68 32.39
CA ASP A 41 6.03 9.97 31.01
C ASP A 41 4.91 9.71 29.98
N ALA A 42 3.65 9.81 30.41
CA ALA A 42 2.47 9.50 29.59
C ALA A 42 2.07 10.60 28.59
N THR A 43 2.90 11.62 28.35
CA THR A 43 2.55 12.83 27.59
C THR A 43 3.10 12.90 26.17
N LEU A 44 3.58 11.80 25.58
CA LEU A 44 4.19 11.82 24.24
C LEU A 44 3.20 12.09 23.09
N PHE A 45 1.90 11.88 23.31
CA PHE A 45 0.86 12.16 22.30
C PHE A 45 -0.37 12.80 22.91
N PRO A 46 -0.95 13.80 22.25
CA PRO A 46 -2.21 14.37 22.69
C PRO A 46 -3.34 13.32 22.66
N THR A 47 -4.14 13.30 23.71
CA THR A 47 -5.28 12.36 23.88
C THR A 47 -6.53 12.77 23.11
N HIS A 48 -6.44 13.76 22.21
CA HIS A 48 -7.56 14.34 21.49
C HIS A 48 -7.77 13.71 20.12
N SER A 49 -8.97 13.88 19.60
CA SER A 49 -9.34 13.47 18.24
C SER A 49 -8.74 14.43 17.21
N ILE A 50 -8.35 13.89 16.06
CA ILE A 50 -8.00 14.72 14.90
C ILE A 50 -9.28 15.04 14.13
N THR A 51 -9.54 16.33 13.96
CA THR A 51 -10.68 16.80 13.19
C THR A 51 -10.36 16.80 11.70
N SER A 52 -11.18 16.13 10.91
CA SER A 52 -11.10 16.15 9.45
C SER A 52 -11.56 17.47 8.85
N VAL A 53 -11.38 17.65 7.54
CA VAL A 53 -11.87 18.80 6.78
C VAL A 53 -13.40 18.96 6.90
N ARG A 54 -14.15 17.86 7.05
CA ARG A 54 -15.61 17.82 7.24
C ARG A 54 -16.05 17.95 8.70
N GLY A 55 -15.16 18.23 9.63
CA GLY A 55 -15.46 18.27 11.06
C GLY A 55 -15.65 16.90 11.70
N ARG A 56 -15.36 15.80 11.00
CA ARG A 56 -15.35 14.46 11.60
C ARG A 56 -14.18 14.32 12.55
N ASN A 57 -14.45 13.72 13.70
CA ASN A 57 -13.42 13.45 14.68
C ASN A 57 -12.91 12.01 14.54
N TYR A 58 -11.65 11.87 14.16
CA TYR A 58 -10.94 10.60 14.19
C TYR A 58 -10.29 10.42 15.55
N ARG A 59 -10.84 9.48 16.34
CA ARG A 59 -10.29 9.17 17.65
C ARG A 59 -8.88 8.58 17.48
N VAL A 60 -7.92 9.15 18.21
CA VAL A 60 -6.57 8.62 18.28
C VAL A 60 -6.58 7.46 19.30
N PRO A 61 -6.36 6.21 18.88
CA PRO A 61 -6.25 5.10 19.83
C PRO A 61 -5.02 5.29 20.70
N ARG A 62 -5.16 5.08 22.01
CA ARG A 62 -4.02 5.11 22.94
C ARG A 62 -3.33 3.76 22.90
N ILE A 63 -2.13 3.72 22.32
CA ILE A 63 -1.31 2.51 22.26
C ILE A 63 -0.11 2.75 23.18
N VAL A 64 0.11 1.84 24.10
CA VAL A 64 1.29 1.84 24.95
C VAL A 64 2.32 0.90 24.31
N CYS A 65 3.31 1.47 23.65
CA CYS A 65 4.48 0.73 23.21
C CYS A 65 5.46 0.61 24.38
N ASN A 66 5.60 -0.59 24.91
CA ASN A 66 6.60 -0.84 25.96
C ASN A 66 7.99 -0.99 25.31
N ALA A 67 8.70 0.12 25.20
CA ALA A 67 10.06 0.15 24.66
C ALA A 67 11.06 -0.67 25.55
N GLN A 68 10.72 -0.90 26.81
CA GLN A 68 11.56 -1.67 27.72
C GLN A 68 11.56 -3.19 27.47
N ALA A 69 10.59 -3.68 26.66
CA ALA A 69 10.57 -5.09 26.28
C ALA A 69 11.64 -5.47 25.24
N VAL A 70 12.38 -4.49 24.75
CA VAL A 70 13.42 -4.68 23.75
C VAL A 70 14.78 -4.59 24.47
N ASN A 71 15.45 -5.71 24.65
CA ASN A 71 16.80 -5.83 25.19
C ASN A 71 17.88 -5.26 24.23
N LEU A 72 17.73 -4.00 23.83
CA LEU A 72 18.85 -3.25 23.29
C LEU A 72 19.61 -2.66 24.45
N ALA A 73 20.89 -2.98 24.57
CA ALA A 73 21.75 -2.34 25.55
C ALA A 73 21.64 -0.81 25.36
N PRO A 74 21.42 -0.03 26.44
CA PRO A 74 21.38 1.43 26.37
C PRO A 74 22.63 1.95 25.65
N GLY A 75 22.45 2.75 24.60
CA GLY A 75 23.54 3.33 23.82
C GLY A 75 24.04 2.50 22.63
N THR A 76 23.38 1.40 22.25
CA THR A 76 23.71 0.73 20.97
C THR A 76 23.35 1.65 19.80
N PRO A 77 24.31 2.15 19.01
CA PRO A 77 24.01 3.06 17.92
C PRO A 77 23.22 2.31 16.82
N VAL A 78 22.05 2.84 16.48
CA VAL A 78 21.27 2.34 15.34
C VAL A 78 21.96 2.75 14.05
N ARG A 79 22.17 1.81 13.14
CA ARG A 79 22.80 2.10 11.86
C ARG A 79 21.90 3.01 11.03
N PRO A 80 22.38 4.15 10.50
CA PRO A 80 21.59 5.03 9.64
C PRO A 80 21.06 4.34 8.39
N THR A 81 21.65 3.20 8.02
CA THR A 81 21.27 2.37 6.86
C THR A 81 20.17 1.34 7.17
N SER A 82 19.70 1.21 8.42
CA SER A 82 18.64 0.25 8.76
C SER A 82 17.26 0.82 8.46
N ILE A 83 16.51 0.14 7.59
CA ILE A 83 15.20 0.59 7.08
C ILE A 83 14.15 -0.48 7.35
N LEU A 84 12.99 -0.08 7.85
CA LEU A 84 11.77 -0.89 7.86
C LEU A 84 10.86 -0.47 6.71
N VAL A 85 10.51 -1.40 5.82
CA VAL A 85 9.49 -1.20 4.78
C VAL A 85 8.19 -1.88 5.22
N VAL A 86 7.15 -1.07 5.39
CA VAL A 86 5.78 -1.54 5.68
C VAL A 86 5.00 -1.62 4.38
N GLY A 87 4.30 -2.74 4.12
CA GLY A 87 3.67 -2.98 2.82
C GLY A 87 4.65 -3.44 1.73
N ALA A 88 5.74 -4.09 2.12
CA ALA A 88 6.85 -4.54 1.26
C ALA A 88 6.43 -5.47 0.10
N THR A 89 5.30 -6.19 0.21
CA THR A 89 4.78 -7.07 -0.83
C THR A 89 3.92 -6.37 -1.87
N GLY A 90 3.57 -5.09 -1.65
CA GLY A 90 2.77 -4.28 -2.57
C GLY A 90 3.56 -3.80 -3.80
N THR A 91 2.85 -3.21 -4.76
CA THR A 91 3.42 -2.73 -6.03
C THR A 91 4.56 -1.74 -5.81
N LEU A 92 4.35 -0.71 -4.98
CA LEU A 92 5.40 0.25 -4.63
C LEU A 92 6.41 -0.34 -3.64
N GLY A 93 5.92 -1.07 -2.60
CA GLY A 93 6.78 -1.60 -1.56
C GLY A 93 7.90 -2.50 -2.08
N ARG A 94 7.63 -3.34 -3.09
CA ARG A 94 8.66 -4.17 -3.75
C ARG A 94 9.76 -3.33 -4.40
N GLN A 95 9.42 -2.23 -5.04
CA GLN A 95 10.40 -1.35 -5.68
C GLN A 95 11.23 -0.60 -4.64
N VAL A 96 10.59 -0.18 -3.54
CA VAL A 96 11.30 0.43 -2.40
C VAL A 96 12.27 -0.56 -1.78
N VAL A 97 11.86 -1.82 -1.53
CA VAL A 97 12.75 -2.86 -1.00
C VAL A 97 13.91 -3.12 -1.95
N ARG A 98 13.63 -3.33 -3.24
CA ARG A 98 14.67 -3.59 -4.24
C ARG A 98 15.67 -2.45 -4.30
N ARG A 99 15.18 -1.22 -4.41
CA ARG A 99 16.01 -0.02 -4.45
C ARG A 99 16.88 0.14 -3.19
N ALA A 100 16.29 -0.11 -2.01
CA ALA A 100 17.03 -0.05 -0.75
C ALA A 100 18.20 -1.05 -0.71
N LEU A 101 17.94 -2.29 -1.12
CA LEU A 101 18.97 -3.33 -1.18
C LEU A 101 20.07 -3.01 -2.20
N ASP A 102 19.69 -2.52 -3.39
CA ASP A 102 20.62 -2.12 -4.43
C ASP A 102 21.52 -0.94 -3.99
N GLU A 103 21.04 -0.09 -3.07
CA GLU A 103 21.81 1.01 -2.47
C GLU A 103 22.54 0.61 -1.18
N GLY A 104 22.53 -0.67 -0.80
CA GLY A 104 23.27 -1.21 0.35
C GLY A 104 22.64 -0.96 1.72
N TYR A 105 21.35 -0.68 1.78
CA TYR A 105 20.62 -0.58 3.04
C TYR A 105 20.36 -1.96 3.65
N ASP A 106 20.35 -2.01 5.00
CA ASP A 106 19.86 -3.15 5.76
C ASP A 106 18.32 -3.07 5.83
N VAL A 107 17.65 -3.92 5.05
CA VAL A 107 16.21 -3.83 4.84
C VAL A 107 15.46 -4.88 5.65
N ARG A 108 14.58 -4.40 6.50
CA ARG A 108 13.57 -5.21 7.18
C ARG A 108 12.19 -4.96 6.54
N CYS A 109 11.45 -6.03 6.32
CA CYS A 109 10.11 -5.99 5.74
C CYS A 109 9.07 -6.42 6.78
N LEU A 110 8.12 -5.55 7.09
CA LEU A 110 6.93 -5.93 7.85
C LEU A 110 5.97 -6.65 6.89
N VAL A 111 5.72 -7.93 7.15
CA VAL A 111 4.86 -8.78 6.34
C VAL A 111 3.80 -9.44 7.22
N ARG A 112 2.56 -9.43 6.76
CA ARG A 112 1.47 -10.10 7.48
C ARG A 112 1.65 -11.62 7.45
N PRO A 113 1.41 -12.33 8.58
CA PRO A 113 1.44 -13.79 8.62
C PRO A 113 0.29 -14.35 7.75
N ARG A 114 0.64 -14.98 6.64
CA ARG A 114 -0.30 -15.59 5.69
C ARG A 114 0.43 -16.52 4.73
N PRO A 115 -0.29 -17.50 4.10
CA PRO A 115 0.33 -18.45 3.15
C PRO A 115 0.76 -17.83 1.82
N ALA A 116 0.76 -16.51 1.65
CA ALA A 116 1.16 -15.88 0.40
C ALA A 116 2.66 -15.59 0.38
N PRO A 117 3.32 -15.71 -0.77
CA PRO A 117 4.77 -15.69 -0.86
C PRO A 117 5.34 -14.31 -0.48
N ALA A 118 6.07 -14.28 0.63
CA ALA A 118 7.00 -13.21 0.95
C ALA A 118 8.46 -13.70 0.83
N ASP A 119 8.66 -14.95 0.41
CA ASP A 119 9.96 -15.60 0.33
C ASP A 119 10.88 -14.87 -0.64
N PHE A 120 10.36 -14.37 -1.75
CA PHE A 120 11.11 -13.54 -2.68
C PHE A 120 11.82 -12.33 -2.04
N LEU A 121 11.27 -11.79 -0.94
CA LEU A 121 11.93 -10.70 -0.20
C LEU A 121 13.19 -11.20 0.51
N ARG A 122 13.15 -12.45 1.05
CA ARG A 122 14.32 -13.11 1.63
C ARG A 122 15.35 -13.46 0.57
N ASP A 123 14.89 -13.96 -0.58
CA ASP A 123 15.75 -14.29 -1.73
C ASP A 123 16.49 -13.05 -2.25
N TRP A 124 15.89 -11.85 -2.12
CA TRP A 124 16.55 -10.60 -2.44
C TRP A 124 17.55 -10.13 -1.37
N GLY A 125 17.53 -10.72 -0.18
CA GLY A 125 18.41 -10.37 0.93
C GLY A 125 17.75 -9.54 2.04
N ALA A 126 16.43 -9.32 2.00
CA ALA A 126 15.72 -8.60 3.05
C ALA A 126 15.38 -9.49 4.25
N THR A 127 15.41 -8.94 5.46
CA THR A 127 14.89 -9.59 6.65
C THR A 127 13.37 -9.46 6.72
N VAL A 128 12.64 -10.57 6.78
CA VAL A 128 11.18 -10.57 6.88
C VAL A 128 10.74 -10.80 8.32
N VAL A 129 9.95 -9.88 8.86
CA VAL A 129 9.33 -9.97 10.19
C VAL A 129 7.81 -9.99 10.06
N ASN A 130 7.19 -10.98 10.69
CA ASN A 130 5.74 -11.12 10.68
C ASN A 130 5.10 -10.16 11.68
N ALA A 131 4.26 -9.26 11.17
CA ALA A 131 3.45 -8.35 11.97
C ALA A 131 2.24 -7.90 11.16
N ASP A 132 1.23 -7.35 11.83
CA ASP A 132 0.00 -6.86 11.22
C ASP A 132 -0.39 -5.50 11.81
N LEU A 133 -0.60 -4.50 10.97
CA LEU A 133 -1.02 -3.17 11.42
C LEU A 133 -2.37 -3.18 12.14
N SER A 134 -3.24 -4.16 11.84
CA SER A 134 -4.50 -4.36 12.57
C SER A 134 -4.30 -4.94 13.97
N LYS A 135 -3.07 -5.37 14.30
CA LYS A 135 -2.65 -5.95 15.58
C LYS A 135 -1.49 -5.15 16.16
N PRO A 136 -1.78 -4.02 16.81
CA PRO A 136 -0.76 -3.06 17.26
C PRO A 136 0.35 -3.66 18.13
N GLU A 137 0.04 -4.70 18.88
CA GLU A 137 0.98 -5.43 19.75
C GLU A 137 2.12 -6.10 18.97
N THR A 138 1.95 -6.33 17.67
CA THR A 138 2.96 -6.96 16.81
C THR A 138 3.97 -5.95 16.23
N ILE A 139 3.65 -4.66 16.26
CA ILE A 139 4.44 -3.61 15.60
C ILE A 139 5.79 -3.37 16.28
N PRO A 140 5.91 -3.25 17.62
CA PRO A 140 7.16 -2.89 18.28
C PRO A 140 8.34 -3.79 17.91
N ALA A 141 8.13 -5.09 17.80
CA ALA A 141 9.18 -6.05 17.43
C ALA A 141 9.81 -5.76 16.06
N THR A 142 9.05 -5.16 15.13
CA THR A 142 9.56 -4.81 13.80
C THR A 142 10.47 -3.60 13.80
N LEU A 143 10.35 -2.72 14.79
CA LEU A 143 11.05 -1.43 14.88
C LEU A 143 12.39 -1.50 15.60
N VAL A 144 12.72 -2.64 16.22
CA VAL A 144 13.97 -2.82 16.98
C VAL A 144 15.19 -2.60 16.11
N GLY A 145 16.05 -1.63 16.46
CA GLY A 145 17.28 -1.35 15.69
C GLY A 145 17.04 -0.72 14.32
N ILE A 146 15.85 -0.19 14.07
CA ILE A 146 15.51 0.52 12.82
C ILE A 146 15.77 2.01 12.98
N HIS A 147 16.40 2.61 11.97
CA HIS A 147 16.62 4.06 11.87
C HIS A 147 15.46 4.74 11.15
N THR A 148 15.02 4.17 10.03
CA THR A 148 14.03 4.79 9.13
C THR A 148 12.86 3.83 8.87
N VAL A 149 11.64 4.35 8.93
CA VAL A 149 10.42 3.64 8.49
C VAL A 149 9.95 4.22 7.16
N ILE A 150 9.67 3.35 6.19
CA ILE A 150 9.02 3.70 4.91
C ILE A 150 7.69 2.98 4.84
N ASP A 151 6.59 3.74 4.93
CA ASP A 151 5.25 3.20 4.98
C ASP A 151 4.56 3.23 3.61
N CYS A 152 4.60 2.08 2.91
CA CYS A 152 3.91 1.82 1.64
C CYS A 152 2.58 1.07 1.81
N ALA A 153 2.16 0.79 3.05
CA ALA A 153 0.98 -0.05 3.27
C ALA A 153 -0.33 0.70 3.03
N THR A 154 -1.32 -0.05 2.57
CA THR A 154 -2.74 0.33 2.56
C THR A 154 -3.58 -0.92 2.79
N GLY A 155 -4.80 -0.76 3.32
CA GLY A 155 -5.72 -1.85 3.53
C GLY A 155 -6.13 -2.51 2.22
N ARG A 156 -6.47 -3.79 2.29
CA ARG A 156 -6.98 -4.54 1.15
C ARG A 156 -8.45 -4.20 0.88
N PRO A 157 -8.97 -4.51 -0.32
CA PRO A 157 -10.38 -4.31 -0.64
C PRO A 157 -11.36 -4.95 0.35
N GLU A 158 -11.00 -6.10 0.92
CA GLU A 158 -11.80 -6.84 1.89
C GLU A 158 -11.67 -6.36 3.35
N GLU A 159 -10.75 -5.44 3.62
CA GLU A 159 -10.48 -4.93 4.97
C GLU A 159 -11.16 -3.58 5.19
N PRO A 160 -11.71 -3.29 6.39
CA PRO A 160 -12.19 -1.96 6.72
C PRO A 160 -11.05 -0.93 6.58
N ILE A 161 -11.29 0.13 5.80
CA ILE A 161 -10.28 1.16 5.53
C ILE A 161 -9.73 1.75 6.83
N LYS A 162 -10.62 1.97 7.82
CA LYS A 162 -10.26 2.57 9.10
C LYS A 162 -9.27 1.73 9.91
N THR A 163 -9.39 0.41 9.86
CA THR A 163 -8.55 -0.48 10.67
C THR A 163 -7.08 -0.41 10.29
N VAL A 164 -6.77 -0.45 8.99
CA VAL A 164 -5.38 -0.44 8.52
C VAL A 164 -4.88 0.99 8.26
N ASP A 165 -5.67 1.78 7.52
CA ASP A 165 -5.22 3.09 7.03
C ASP A 165 -5.34 4.22 8.07
N TRP A 166 -6.09 4.01 9.18
CA TRP A 166 -6.10 4.93 10.31
C TRP A 166 -5.51 4.31 11.57
N GLU A 167 -6.19 3.34 12.19
CA GLU A 167 -5.81 2.81 13.50
C GLU A 167 -4.41 2.18 13.47
N GLY A 168 -4.14 1.36 12.43
CA GLY A 168 -2.84 0.74 12.24
C GLY A 168 -1.72 1.74 11.96
N LYS A 169 -2.00 2.83 11.21
CA LYS A 169 -1.01 3.89 10.95
C LYS A 169 -0.72 4.71 12.19
N VAL A 170 -1.76 5.07 12.95
CA VAL A 170 -1.59 5.74 14.24
C VAL A 170 -0.72 4.90 15.17
N ALA A 171 -1.00 3.60 15.26
CA ALA A 171 -0.21 2.66 16.04
C ALA A 171 1.27 2.64 15.62
N LEU A 172 1.51 2.53 14.30
CA LEU A 172 2.86 2.52 13.75
C LEU A 172 3.63 3.81 14.07
N ILE A 173 2.99 4.98 13.91
CA ILE A 173 3.60 6.29 14.20
C ILE A 173 3.90 6.43 15.69
N GLN A 174 2.96 6.02 16.58
CA GLN A 174 3.16 6.05 18.02
C GLN A 174 4.31 5.14 18.46
N CYS A 175 4.35 3.91 17.96
CA CYS A 175 5.44 2.98 18.24
C CYS A 175 6.77 3.50 17.68
N ALA A 176 6.79 4.05 16.47
CA ALA A 176 7.98 4.64 15.87
C ALA A 176 8.54 5.77 16.76
N LYS A 177 7.67 6.66 17.25
CA LYS A 177 8.06 7.73 18.17
C LYS A 177 8.61 7.19 19.48
N ALA A 178 7.89 6.26 20.13
CA ALA A 178 8.28 5.67 21.41
C ALA A 178 9.62 4.91 21.33
N MET A 179 9.92 4.30 20.17
CA MET A 179 11.15 3.54 19.96
C MET A 179 12.29 4.36 19.35
N GLY A 180 12.12 5.68 19.23
CA GLY A 180 13.18 6.59 18.82
C GLY A 180 13.56 6.49 17.34
N ILE A 181 12.62 6.12 16.46
CA ILE A 181 12.84 6.14 15.01
C ILE A 181 13.24 7.54 14.57
N GLN A 182 14.31 7.64 13.78
CA GLN A 182 14.92 8.92 13.41
C GLN A 182 14.27 9.56 12.18
N LYS A 183 13.66 8.77 11.27
CA LYS A 183 12.99 9.29 10.08
C LYS A 183 11.80 8.43 9.69
N PHE A 184 10.72 9.07 9.27
CA PHE A 184 9.48 8.39 8.84
C PHE A 184 9.04 8.91 7.46
N ILE A 185 8.93 8.03 6.47
CA ILE A 185 8.42 8.36 5.15
C ILE A 185 7.00 7.81 5.02
N PHE A 186 6.05 8.67 4.68
CA PHE A 186 4.65 8.32 4.51
C PHE A 186 4.17 8.61 3.10
N TYR A 187 3.61 7.59 2.43
CA TYR A 187 2.96 7.78 1.14
C TYR A 187 1.47 8.07 1.31
N SER A 188 1.09 9.22 0.76
CA SER A 188 -0.26 9.75 0.75
C SER A 188 -0.79 9.89 -0.67
N ILE A 189 -1.98 10.46 -0.83
CA ILE A 189 -2.66 10.63 -2.13
C ILE A 189 -2.71 12.12 -2.46
N HIS A 190 -2.36 12.48 -3.70
CA HIS A 190 -2.50 13.86 -4.17
C HIS A 190 -3.96 14.32 -4.05
N ASN A 191 -4.17 15.58 -3.66
CA ASN A 191 -5.48 16.18 -3.41
C ASN A 191 -6.31 15.52 -2.27
N CYS A 192 -5.72 14.71 -1.39
CA CYS A 192 -6.45 14.07 -0.29
C CYS A 192 -7.12 15.08 0.67
N ASP A 193 -6.60 16.29 0.78
CA ASP A 193 -7.15 17.40 1.53
C ASP A 193 -8.35 18.06 0.85
N LYS A 194 -8.53 17.89 -0.47
CA LYS A 194 -9.59 18.51 -1.25
C LYS A 194 -10.84 17.63 -1.40
N HIS A 195 -10.72 16.34 -1.13
CA HIS A 195 -11.79 15.35 -1.29
C HIS A 195 -12.14 14.62 0.01
N PRO A 196 -12.60 15.35 1.05
CA PRO A 196 -12.96 14.74 2.33
C PRO A 196 -14.24 13.89 2.26
N GLU A 197 -14.96 13.91 1.13
CA GLU A 197 -16.09 13.03 0.85
C GLU A 197 -15.65 11.58 0.55
N VAL A 198 -14.37 11.38 0.20
CA VAL A 198 -13.78 10.08 -0.07
C VAL A 198 -13.08 9.58 1.19
N PRO A 199 -13.58 8.54 1.86
CA PRO A 199 -13.06 8.11 3.18
C PRO A 199 -11.57 7.80 3.18
N LEU A 200 -11.06 7.17 2.12
CA LEU A 200 -9.63 6.87 2.02
C LEU A 200 -8.78 8.16 1.94
N MET A 201 -9.22 9.15 1.17
CA MET A 201 -8.49 10.42 1.04
C MET A 201 -8.56 11.21 2.34
N GLU A 202 -9.72 11.26 2.99
CA GLU A 202 -9.89 11.88 4.29
C GLU A 202 -8.97 11.25 5.35
N ILE A 203 -8.92 9.92 5.41
CA ILE A 203 -8.05 9.18 6.34
C ILE A 203 -6.57 9.46 6.05
N LYS A 204 -6.17 9.46 4.78
CA LYS A 204 -4.77 9.80 4.39
C LYS A 204 -4.42 11.21 4.86
N TYR A 205 -5.30 12.19 4.67
CA TYR A 205 -5.07 13.55 5.14
C TYR A 205 -4.99 13.65 6.67
N CYS A 206 -5.88 12.93 7.39
CA CYS A 206 -5.80 12.87 8.87
C CYS A 206 -4.49 12.22 9.35
N THR A 207 -4.02 11.20 8.64
CA THR A 207 -2.73 10.56 8.95
C THR A 207 -1.55 11.52 8.71
N GLU A 208 -1.59 12.32 7.62
CA GLU A 208 -0.60 13.37 7.39
C GLU A 208 -0.55 14.38 8.56
N LYS A 209 -1.72 14.82 9.04
CA LYS A 209 -1.81 15.74 10.20
C LYS A 209 -1.24 15.07 11.45
N PHE A 210 -1.65 13.84 11.74
CA PHE A 210 -1.19 13.11 12.90
C PHE A 210 0.35 12.91 12.88
N LEU A 211 0.91 12.60 11.72
CA LEU A 211 2.37 12.45 11.58
C LEU A 211 3.10 13.77 11.82
N ARG A 212 2.60 14.89 11.31
CA ARG A 212 3.18 16.23 11.58
C ARG A 212 3.11 16.56 13.07
N ASP A 213 1.96 16.32 13.70
CA ASP A 213 1.73 16.62 15.12
C ASP A 213 2.53 15.68 16.04
N SER A 214 2.96 14.52 15.55
CA SER A 214 3.77 13.56 16.32
C SER A 214 5.17 14.09 16.70
N GLY A 215 5.68 15.08 15.99
CA GLY A 215 7.05 15.58 16.12
C GLY A 215 8.14 14.59 15.67
N LEU A 216 7.80 13.51 14.99
CA LEU A 216 8.76 12.67 14.26
C LEU A 216 9.36 13.45 13.09
N ASN A 217 10.66 13.29 12.83
CA ASN A 217 11.25 13.73 11.58
C ASN A 217 10.64 12.91 10.45
N HIS A 218 10.00 13.57 9.48
CA HIS A 218 9.20 12.88 8.47
C HIS A 218 9.32 13.51 7.10
N ILE A 219 8.97 12.73 6.07
CA ILE A 219 8.71 13.19 4.71
C ILE A 219 7.36 12.63 4.30
N ILE A 220 6.45 13.48 3.86
CA ILE A 220 5.15 13.07 3.30
C ILE A 220 5.26 13.15 1.79
N ILE A 221 4.95 12.07 1.09
CA ILE A 221 4.98 11.99 -0.37
C ILE A 221 3.57 11.70 -0.87
N ARG A 222 2.93 12.67 -1.52
CA ARG A 222 1.65 12.49 -2.19
C ARG A 222 1.87 11.95 -3.61
N LEU A 223 1.12 10.92 -3.97
CA LEU A 223 1.22 10.24 -5.26
C LEU A 223 -0.03 10.49 -6.09
N CYS A 224 0.12 10.64 -7.42
CA CYS A 224 -1.00 10.84 -8.34
C CYS A 224 -1.54 9.50 -8.89
N GLY A 225 -0.67 8.63 -9.37
CA GLY A 225 -1.03 7.32 -9.89
C GLY A 225 0.19 6.51 -10.31
N PHE A 226 0.03 5.19 -10.48
CA PHE A 226 1.10 4.27 -10.85
C PHE A 226 0.92 3.71 -12.26
N MET A 227 1.97 3.74 -13.06
CA MET A 227 1.98 3.12 -14.41
C MET A 227 1.74 1.61 -14.36
N GLN A 228 2.20 0.93 -13.31
CA GLN A 228 2.07 -0.53 -13.15
C GLN A 228 0.63 -1.01 -13.17
N GLY A 229 -0.30 -0.25 -12.63
CA GLY A 229 -1.73 -0.58 -12.62
C GLY A 229 -2.31 -0.69 -14.03
N LEU A 230 -1.80 0.12 -14.97
CA LEU A 230 -2.32 0.20 -16.34
C LEU A 230 -2.04 -1.07 -17.15
N ILE A 231 -1.00 -1.83 -16.79
CA ILE A 231 -0.69 -3.11 -17.42
C ILE A 231 -1.86 -4.09 -17.25
N GLY A 232 -2.31 -4.31 -16.02
CA GLY A 232 -3.43 -5.20 -15.72
C GLY A 232 -4.78 -4.66 -16.13
N GLN A 233 -4.95 -3.33 -16.15
CA GLN A 233 -6.22 -2.70 -16.52
C GLN A 233 -6.46 -2.64 -18.04
N TYR A 234 -5.40 -2.41 -18.82
CA TYR A 234 -5.52 -2.15 -20.24
C TYR A 234 -4.60 -3.00 -21.11
N ALA A 235 -3.30 -3.04 -20.85
CA ALA A 235 -2.35 -3.67 -21.75
C ALA A 235 -2.58 -5.19 -21.90
N VAL A 236 -2.73 -5.91 -20.79
CA VAL A 236 -2.99 -7.37 -20.82
C VAL A 236 -4.36 -7.70 -21.39
N PRO A 237 -5.48 -7.10 -20.94
CA PRO A 237 -6.79 -7.39 -21.51
C PRO A 237 -6.86 -7.11 -23.01
N ILE A 238 -6.25 -6.02 -23.50
CA ILE A 238 -6.23 -5.72 -24.94
C ILE A 238 -5.47 -6.82 -25.70
N LEU A 239 -4.28 -7.24 -25.23
CA LEU A 239 -3.52 -8.34 -25.86
C LEU A 239 -4.26 -9.69 -25.84
N GLU A 240 -5.12 -9.91 -24.86
CA GLU A 240 -5.93 -11.12 -24.72
C GLU A 240 -7.33 -11.00 -25.36
N GLU A 241 -7.60 -9.93 -26.11
CA GLU A 241 -8.89 -9.63 -26.75
C GLU A 241 -10.07 -9.59 -25.78
N LYS A 242 -9.78 -9.29 -24.49
CA LYS A 242 -10.78 -9.14 -23.43
C LYS A 242 -11.33 -7.73 -23.37
N SER A 243 -12.54 -7.59 -22.80
CA SER A 243 -13.12 -6.28 -22.55
C SER A 243 -12.29 -5.49 -21.55
N VAL A 244 -12.09 -4.21 -21.83
CA VAL A 244 -11.53 -3.22 -20.93
C VAL A 244 -12.60 -2.24 -20.46
N TRP A 245 -12.48 -1.79 -19.23
CA TRP A 245 -13.39 -0.79 -18.67
C TRP A 245 -12.88 0.60 -19.05
N GLY A 246 -13.69 1.32 -19.81
CA GLY A 246 -13.46 2.70 -20.19
C GLY A 246 -14.39 3.66 -19.45
N THR A 247 -14.03 4.93 -19.47
CA THR A 247 -14.86 6.03 -19.00
C THR A 247 -14.68 7.22 -19.94
N ASP A 248 -15.75 7.95 -20.16
CA ASP A 248 -15.76 9.23 -20.87
C ASP A 248 -15.40 10.42 -19.97
N ALA A 249 -15.09 10.14 -18.69
CA ALA A 249 -14.72 11.16 -17.74
C ALA A 249 -13.44 11.91 -18.16
N PRO A 250 -13.43 13.25 -18.04
CA PRO A 250 -12.29 14.10 -18.39
C PRO A 250 -11.15 14.06 -17.38
N THR A 251 -11.25 13.22 -16.35
CA THR A 251 -10.24 13.06 -15.30
C THR A 251 -8.86 12.76 -15.89
N ARG A 252 -7.87 13.53 -15.48
CA ARG A 252 -6.49 13.38 -15.93
C ARG A 252 -5.58 12.99 -14.78
N ILE A 253 -4.79 11.94 -14.98
CA ILE A 253 -3.88 11.39 -13.96
C ILE A 253 -2.46 11.38 -14.52
N ALA A 254 -1.54 12.00 -13.79
CA ALA A 254 -0.11 11.97 -14.09
C ALA A 254 0.53 10.73 -13.45
N TYR A 255 0.52 9.63 -14.20
CA TYR A 255 1.07 8.35 -13.75
C TYR A 255 2.59 8.39 -13.68
N MET A 256 3.18 7.82 -12.62
CA MET A 256 4.62 7.67 -12.46
C MET A 256 5.00 6.19 -12.30
N ASP A 257 6.15 5.82 -12.83
CA ASP A 257 6.72 4.49 -12.60
C ASP A 257 7.09 4.33 -11.11
N THR A 258 6.69 3.24 -10.48
CA THR A 258 7.04 2.95 -9.09
C THR A 258 8.53 2.79 -8.84
N GLN A 259 9.33 2.48 -9.86
CA GLN A 259 10.80 2.50 -9.78
C GLN A 259 11.32 3.93 -9.63
N ASP A 260 10.76 4.89 -10.40
CA ASP A 260 11.09 6.31 -10.24
C ASP A 260 10.61 6.85 -8.89
N VAL A 261 9.39 6.47 -8.44
CA VAL A 261 8.93 6.82 -7.10
C VAL A 261 9.92 6.35 -6.03
N ALA A 262 10.37 5.08 -6.10
CA ALA A 262 11.36 4.56 -5.17
C ALA A 262 12.70 5.32 -5.27
N ARG A 263 13.22 5.55 -6.47
CA ARG A 263 14.45 6.31 -6.71
C ARG A 263 14.39 7.71 -6.11
N LEU A 264 13.34 8.47 -6.41
CA LEU A 264 13.14 9.82 -5.89
C LEU A 264 12.97 9.82 -4.36
N THR A 265 12.35 8.79 -3.80
CA THR A 265 12.22 8.62 -2.35
C THR A 265 13.57 8.47 -1.67
N PHE A 266 14.50 7.68 -2.24
CA PHE A 266 15.84 7.53 -1.66
C PHE A 266 16.70 8.78 -1.84
N ILE A 267 16.50 9.54 -2.91
CA ILE A 267 17.12 10.88 -3.04
C ILE A 267 16.59 11.81 -1.94
N ALA A 268 15.26 11.85 -1.74
CA ALA A 268 14.63 12.63 -0.69
C ALA A 268 15.08 12.19 0.72
N LEU A 269 15.21 10.87 0.96
CA LEU A 269 15.67 10.32 2.24
C LEU A 269 17.05 10.85 2.66
N ARG A 270 17.96 11.00 1.71
CA ARG A 270 19.33 11.50 1.94
C ARG A 270 19.44 13.01 2.04
N ASN A 271 18.41 13.75 1.66
CA ASN A 271 18.42 15.21 1.69
C ASN A 271 17.77 15.73 2.98
N GLU A 272 18.60 16.16 3.93
CA GLU A 272 18.12 16.68 5.22
C GLU A 272 17.26 17.97 5.09
N ASN A 273 17.41 18.74 4.02
CA ASN A 273 16.62 19.94 3.76
C ASN A 273 15.15 19.64 3.44
N ILE A 274 14.81 18.36 3.21
CA ILE A 274 13.45 17.88 2.91
C ILE A 274 12.71 17.42 4.16
N ASN A 275 13.39 17.31 5.29
CA ASN A 275 12.77 16.93 6.56
C ASN A 275 11.59 17.84 6.92
N GLY A 276 10.47 17.23 7.33
CA GLY A 276 9.24 17.92 7.66
C GLY A 276 8.42 18.40 6.45
N LYS A 277 8.90 18.17 5.22
CA LYS A 277 8.23 18.64 4.01
C LYS A 277 7.21 17.64 3.46
N LEU A 278 6.26 18.21 2.73
CA LEU A 278 5.34 17.49 1.86
C LEU A 278 5.82 17.64 0.42
N LEU A 279 6.06 16.53 -0.24
CA LEU A 279 6.37 16.44 -1.67
C LEU A 279 5.18 15.85 -2.42
N THR A 280 5.07 16.16 -3.71
CA THR A 280 4.15 15.43 -4.60
C THR A 280 4.96 14.83 -5.74
N PHE A 281 4.74 13.55 -6.03
CA PHE A 281 5.34 12.87 -7.17
C PHE A 281 4.28 12.62 -8.23
N ALA A 282 4.48 13.18 -9.39
CA ALA A 282 3.61 13.08 -10.55
C ALA A 282 4.43 12.77 -11.80
N GLY A 283 3.86 11.99 -12.71
CA GLY A 283 4.49 11.74 -14.00
C GLY A 283 4.59 13.01 -14.86
N PRO A 284 5.40 12.95 -15.93
CA PRO A 284 5.67 14.12 -16.76
C PRO A 284 4.44 14.72 -17.46
N ARG A 285 3.42 13.89 -17.72
CA ARG A 285 2.18 14.26 -18.38
C ARG A 285 0.99 13.61 -17.69
N ALA A 286 -0.13 14.33 -17.63
CA ALA A 286 -1.42 13.80 -17.18
C ALA A 286 -2.22 13.22 -18.37
N TRP A 287 -2.85 12.06 -18.16
CA TRP A 287 -3.54 11.25 -19.17
C TRP A 287 -4.99 11.02 -18.78
N THR A 288 -5.90 11.07 -19.74
CA THR A 288 -7.25 10.52 -19.56
C THR A 288 -7.24 9.01 -19.75
N THR A 289 -8.29 8.34 -19.25
CA THR A 289 -8.48 6.91 -19.48
C THR A 289 -8.49 6.56 -20.99
N GLN A 290 -9.18 7.36 -21.78
CA GLN A 290 -9.27 7.14 -23.24
C GLN A 290 -7.90 7.30 -23.92
N GLU A 291 -7.11 8.30 -23.56
CA GLU A 291 -5.75 8.47 -24.10
C GLU A 291 -4.87 7.25 -23.78
N VAL A 292 -4.99 6.65 -22.56
CA VAL A 292 -4.26 5.44 -22.17
C VAL A 292 -4.70 4.24 -23.00
N ILE A 293 -6.01 4.03 -23.16
CA ILE A 293 -6.55 2.93 -23.99
C ILE A 293 -6.02 3.05 -25.41
N THR A 294 -6.17 4.22 -26.05
CA THR A 294 -5.70 4.48 -27.41
C THR A 294 -4.19 4.26 -27.57
N LEU A 295 -3.41 4.60 -26.55
CA LEU A 295 -1.98 4.30 -26.54
C LEU A 295 -1.72 2.79 -26.51
N CYS A 296 -2.46 2.03 -25.70
CA CYS A 296 -2.34 0.58 -25.64
C CYS A 296 -2.77 -0.11 -26.94
N GLU A 297 -3.88 0.33 -27.56
CA GLU A 297 -4.35 -0.14 -28.89
C GLU A 297 -3.26 0.01 -29.95
N ARG A 298 -2.70 1.21 -30.04
CA ARG A 298 -1.62 1.49 -30.99
C ARG A 298 -0.39 0.61 -30.78
N LEU A 299 -0.02 0.36 -29.51
CA LEU A 299 1.17 -0.46 -29.19
C LEU A 299 0.90 -1.96 -29.34
N ALA A 300 -0.34 -2.40 -29.10
CA ALA A 300 -0.77 -3.77 -29.32
C ALA A 300 -0.97 -4.09 -30.83
N GLY A 301 -1.27 -3.08 -31.63
CA GLY A 301 -1.63 -3.24 -33.05
C GLY A 301 -3.03 -3.82 -33.24
N GLN A 302 -3.94 -3.63 -32.28
CA GLN A 302 -5.33 -4.09 -32.32
C GLN A 302 -6.24 -3.19 -31.48
N ASP A 303 -7.51 -3.11 -31.85
CA ASP A 303 -8.52 -2.32 -31.17
C ASP A 303 -8.95 -2.97 -29.85
N ALA A 304 -9.28 -2.14 -28.87
CA ALA A 304 -9.79 -2.60 -27.59
C ALA A 304 -11.32 -2.81 -27.65
N ASN A 305 -11.77 -3.88 -27.02
CA ASN A 305 -13.20 -4.05 -26.73
C ASN A 305 -13.56 -3.22 -25.49
N VAL A 306 -13.94 -1.94 -25.69
CA VAL A 306 -14.18 -1.00 -24.58
C VAL A 306 -15.62 -1.10 -24.10
N THR A 307 -15.80 -1.46 -22.83
CA THR A 307 -17.08 -1.36 -22.12
C THR A 307 -17.11 -0.06 -21.32
N THR A 308 -17.90 0.91 -21.77
CA THR A 308 -18.03 2.19 -21.05
C THR A 308 -19.02 2.08 -19.91
N VAL A 309 -18.60 2.43 -18.70
CA VAL A 309 -19.49 2.51 -17.53
C VAL A 309 -19.82 3.98 -17.28
N PRO A 310 -21.09 4.38 -17.44
CA PRO A 310 -21.53 5.73 -17.13
C PRO A 310 -21.29 6.05 -15.64
N VAL A 311 -20.76 7.24 -15.34
CA VAL A 311 -20.51 7.72 -13.96
C VAL A 311 -21.78 7.68 -13.10
N SER A 312 -22.95 7.89 -13.71
CA SER A 312 -24.25 7.79 -13.04
C SER A 312 -24.51 6.41 -12.41
N ILE A 313 -24.08 5.34 -13.09
CA ILE A 313 -24.22 3.96 -12.57
C ILE A 313 -23.32 3.76 -11.35
N LEU A 314 -22.09 4.26 -11.37
CA LEU A 314 -21.19 4.18 -10.22
C LEU A 314 -21.76 4.92 -9.01
N ARG A 315 -22.31 6.12 -9.21
CA ARG A 315 -22.98 6.90 -8.15
C ARG A 315 -24.19 6.18 -7.59
N PHE A 316 -25.03 5.63 -8.45
CA PHE A 316 -26.20 4.86 -8.03
C PHE A 316 -25.82 3.61 -7.26
N THR A 317 -24.85 2.84 -7.73
CA THR A 317 -24.35 1.63 -7.03
C THR A 317 -23.81 1.99 -5.65
N ARG A 318 -23.06 3.08 -5.53
CA ARG A 318 -22.55 3.57 -4.24
C ARG A 318 -23.68 3.98 -3.31
N GLN A 319 -24.72 4.65 -3.80
CA GLN A 319 -25.87 5.01 -2.97
C GLN A 319 -26.62 3.78 -2.49
N LEU A 320 -26.80 2.79 -3.38
CA LEU A 320 -27.47 1.53 -3.05
C LEU A 320 -26.68 0.72 -2.02
N THR A 321 -25.36 0.62 -2.17
CA THR A 321 -24.50 -0.12 -1.22
C THR A 321 -24.46 0.54 0.17
N ARG A 322 -24.70 1.85 0.29
CA ARG A 322 -24.82 2.52 1.59
C ARG A 322 -26.09 2.23 2.36
N LEU A 323 -27.08 1.63 1.74
CA LEU A 323 -28.31 1.23 2.44
C LEU A 323 -28.14 0.00 3.34
N PHE A 324 -27.03 -0.72 3.19
CA PHE A 324 -26.73 -1.92 3.96
C PHE A 324 -25.41 -1.74 4.72
N GLU A 325 -25.43 -1.87 6.04
CA GLU A 325 -24.22 -1.67 6.88
C GLU A 325 -23.05 -2.56 6.50
N TRP A 326 -23.30 -3.82 6.10
CA TRP A 326 -22.28 -4.78 5.70
C TRP A 326 -21.59 -4.46 4.35
N THR A 327 -22.11 -3.51 3.56
CA THR A 327 -21.52 -3.05 2.30
C THR A 327 -20.87 -1.67 2.40
N ASN A 328 -20.81 -1.06 3.57
CA ASN A 328 -20.22 0.28 3.73
C ASN A 328 -18.76 0.35 3.29
N ASP A 329 -17.96 -0.68 3.57
CA ASP A 329 -16.55 -0.72 3.12
C ASP A 329 -16.43 -0.73 1.59
N VAL A 330 -17.36 -1.40 0.89
CA VAL A 330 -17.45 -1.39 -0.58
C VAL A 330 -17.83 0.01 -1.07
N ALA A 331 -18.85 0.63 -0.45
CA ALA A 331 -19.28 1.98 -0.77
C ALA A 331 -18.15 3.02 -0.59
N ASP A 332 -17.36 2.87 0.46
CA ASP A 332 -16.24 3.75 0.75
C ASP A 332 -15.11 3.62 -0.28
N ARG A 333 -14.90 2.43 -0.84
CA ARG A 333 -13.94 2.20 -1.94
C ARG A 333 -14.46 2.70 -3.28
N LEU A 334 -15.76 2.52 -3.55
CA LEU A 334 -16.41 3.09 -4.74
C LEU A 334 -16.35 4.63 -4.75
N ALA A 335 -16.32 5.26 -3.58
CA ALA A 335 -16.12 6.72 -3.48
C ALA A 335 -14.81 7.19 -4.12
N PHE A 336 -13.74 6.43 -3.98
CA PHE A 336 -12.47 6.73 -4.64
C PHE A 336 -12.57 6.59 -6.16
N SER A 337 -13.22 5.53 -6.64
CA SER A 337 -13.48 5.33 -8.07
C SER A 337 -14.34 6.45 -8.66
N GLU A 338 -15.32 6.97 -7.91
CA GLU A 338 -16.14 8.09 -8.35
C GLU A 338 -15.32 9.39 -8.52
N VAL A 339 -14.37 9.66 -7.65
CA VAL A 339 -13.44 10.80 -7.79
C VAL A 339 -12.55 10.63 -9.02
N LEU A 340 -12.09 9.40 -9.30
CA LEU A 340 -11.31 9.11 -10.50
C LEU A 340 -12.10 9.20 -11.81
N THR A 341 -13.44 9.32 -11.73
CA THR A 341 -14.34 9.52 -12.89
C THR A 341 -14.99 10.91 -12.91
N SER A 342 -14.52 11.83 -12.08
CA SER A 342 -14.96 13.23 -12.04
C SER A 342 -14.04 14.11 -12.90
N ASP A 343 -14.42 15.37 -13.13
CA ASP A 343 -13.54 16.34 -13.83
C ASP A 343 -12.44 16.85 -12.88
N ILE A 344 -11.48 15.97 -12.56
CA ILE A 344 -10.39 16.26 -11.63
C ILE A 344 -9.05 15.99 -12.29
N VAL A 345 -8.08 16.85 -12.00
CA VAL A 345 -6.71 16.67 -12.47
C VAL A 345 -5.83 16.23 -11.30
N PHE A 346 -5.39 14.97 -11.33
CA PHE A 346 -4.36 14.44 -10.44
C PHE A 346 -2.98 14.67 -11.05
N SER A 347 -2.53 15.90 -11.03
CA SER A 347 -1.23 16.31 -11.54
C SER A 347 -0.75 17.56 -10.83
N VAL A 348 0.56 17.74 -10.80
CA VAL A 348 1.24 18.92 -10.29
C VAL A 348 2.48 19.19 -11.13
N PRO A 349 2.85 20.45 -11.37
CA PRO A 349 4.12 20.79 -11.97
C PRO A 349 5.28 20.26 -11.10
N MET A 350 6.15 19.44 -11.69
CA MET A 350 7.22 18.77 -10.96
C MET A 350 8.55 19.58 -10.93
N ALA A 351 8.59 20.74 -11.56
CA ALA A 351 9.82 21.53 -11.70
C ALA A 351 10.48 21.87 -10.34
N GLU A 352 9.68 22.30 -9.36
CA GLU A 352 10.17 22.59 -8.01
C GLU A 352 10.63 21.31 -7.28
N THR A 353 9.88 20.23 -7.40
CA THR A 353 10.27 18.94 -6.82
C THR A 353 11.55 18.42 -7.42
N TYR A 354 11.71 18.48 -8.75
CA TYR A 354 12.93 18.06 -9.43
C TYR A 354 14.13 18.93 -9.03
N SER A 355 13.97 20.26 -8.99
CA SER A 355 14.99 21.18 -8.51
C SER A 355 15.42 20.87 -7.07
N THR A 356 14.44 20.63 -6.19
CA THR A 356 14.69 20.31 -4.78
C THR A 356 15.43 18.98 -4.60
N LEU A 357 15.16 18.01 -5.48
CA LEU A 357 15.78 16.69 -5.46
C LEU A 357 17.09 16.64 -6.28
N GLY A 358 17.42 17.66 -7.05
CA GLY A 358 18.58 17.65 -7.96
C GLY A 358 18.44 16.63 -9.09
N VAL A 359 17.23 16.46 -9.64
CA VAL A 359 16.90 15.49 -10.70
C VAL A 359 16.44 16.25 -11.94
N GLU A 360 16.81 15.78 -13.12
CA GLU A 360 16.29 16.33 -14.36
C GLU A 360 15.00 15.63 -14.80
N ALA A 361 14.06 16.36 -15.40
CA ALA A 361 12.79 15.82 -15.87
C ALA A 361 12.97 14.69 -16.91
N LYS A 362 14.04 14.73 -17.71
CA LYS A 362 14.37 13.68 -18.70
C LYS A 362 14.73 12.33 -18.08
N ASP A 363 15.13 12.31 -16.80
CA ASP A 363 15.53 11.10 -16.09
C ASP A 363 14.31 10.32 -15.53
N VAL A 364 13.11 10.85 -15.72
CA VAL A 364 11.85 10.21 -15.29
C VAL A 364 11.19 9.54 -16.49
N VAL A 365 10.81 8.29 -16.33
CA VAL A 365 10.20 7.48 -17.39
C VAL A 365 8.83 8.06 -17.76
N THR A 366 8.57 8.24 -19.06
CA THR A 366 7.25 8.63 -19.57
C THR A 366 6.35 7.43 -19.71
N LEU A 367 5.01 7.63 -19.68
CA LEU A 367 4.05 6.53 -19.83
C LEU A 367 4.19 5.85 -21.20
N GLU A 368 4.43 6.64 -22.24
CA GLU A 368 4.65 6.11 -23.61
C GLU A 368 5.83 5.14 -23.64
N LYS A 369 6.95 5.55 -23.05
CA LYS A 369 8.16 4.72 -22.99
C LYS A 369 7.93 3.46 -22.17
N TYR A 370 7.30 3.59 -21.00
CA TYR A 370 6.98 2.48 -20.10
C TYR A 370 6.11 1.41 -20.80
N LEU A 371 5.02 1.83 -21.44
CA LEU A 371 4.14 0.91 -22.15
C LEU A 371 4.80 0.35 -23.42
N GLN A 372 5.54 1.16 -24.17
CA GLN A 372 6.28 0.69 -25.33
C GLN A 372 7.27 -0.42 -24.98
N ASP A 373 8.04 -0.25 -23.89
CA ASP A 373 8.98 -1.26 -23.42
C ASP A 373 8.26 -2.54 -22.98
N TYR A 374 7.12 -2.41 -22.30
CA TYR A 374 6.30 -3.54 -21.92
C TYR A 374 5.79 -4.33 -23.15
N PHE A 375 5.14 -3.65 -24.10
CA PHE A 375 4.60 -4.30 -25.31
C PHE A 375 5.71 -4.92 -26.16
N THR A 376 6.83 -4.24 -26.34
CA THR A 376 7.98 -4.78 -27.06
C THR A 376 8.49 -6.07 -26.45
N ASN A 377 8.63 -6.10 -25.14
CA ASN A 377 9.14 -7.27 -24.41
C ASN A 377 8.15 -8.45 -24.44
N ILE A 378 6.84 -8.19 -24.27
CA ILE A 378 5.84 -9.27 -24.27
C ILE A 378 5.64 -9.85 -25.69
N LEU A 379 5.59 -9.00 -26.72
CA LEU A 379 5.44 -9.45 -28.09
C LEU A 379 6.67 -10.24 -28.58
N LYS A 380 7.86 -9.87 -28.16
CA LYS A 380 9.08 -10.65 -28.41
C LYS A 380 8.97 -12.03 -27.78
N LYS A 381 8.62 -12.13 -26.48
CA LYS A 381 8.44 -13.41 -25.79
C LYS A 381 7.39 -14.30 -26.47
N LEU A 382 6.27 -13.73 -26.91
CA LEU A 382 5.23 -14.48 -27.63
C LEU A 382 5.73 -15.02 -28.97
N LYS A 383 6.54 -14.26 -29.70
CA LYS A 383 7.20 -14.73 -30.94
C LYS A 383 8.17 -15.87 -30.67
N ASP A 384 8.98 -15.75 -29.62
CA ASP A 384 9.97 -16.76 -29.25
C ASP A 384 9.27 -18.10 -28.85
N ILE A 385 8.17 -18.03 -28.07
CA ILE A 385 7.36 -19.21 -27.70
C ILE A 385 6.74 -19.85 -28.95
N LYS A 386 6.16 -19.06 -29.87
CA LYS A 386 5.62 -19.57 -31.13
C LYS A 386 6.68 -20.20 -32.03
N ALA A 387 7.90 -19.69 -32.04
CA ALA A 387 9.01 -20.25 -32.79
C ALA A 387 9.44 -21.61 -32.19
N GLN A 388 9.51 -21.70 -30.87
CA GLN A 388 9.85 -22.94 -30.16
C GLN A 388 8.79 -24.03 -30.36
N SER A 389 7.48 -23.70 -30.29
CA SER A 389 6.40 -24.67 -30.52
C SER A 389 6.44 -25.25 -31.93
N LYS A 390 6.69 -24.41 -32.94
CA LYS A 390 6.83 -24.88 -34.34
C LYS A 390 8.04 -25.79 -34.55
N GLN A 391 9.11 -25.62 -33.76
CA GLN A 391 10.30 -26.45 -33.84
C GLN A 391 10.07 -27.82 -33.19
N THR A 392 9.22 -27.89 -32.17
CA THR A 392 8.84 -29.12 -31.49
C THR A 392 7.92 -30.01 -32.37
N ASP A 393 7.00 -29.35 -33.14
CA ASP A 393 6.08 -30.04 -34.06
C ASP A 393 6.77 -30.64 -35.31
N ILE A 394 8.04 -30.32 -35.58
CA ILE A 394 8.82 -30.86 -36.70
C ILE A 394 9.54 -32.21 -36.31
N TYR A 395 9.57 -32.53 -35.01
CA TYR A 395 10.23 -33.74 -34.48
C TYR A 395 9.26 -34.84 -34.03
N PHE A 396 7.97 -34.72 -34.34
CA PHE A 396 6.94 -35.72 -34.20
C PHE A 396 6.28 -35.97 -35.58
#